data_ff07e30bf721b31a3e30842b478503aa
#
_entry.id   ff07e30bf721b31a3e30842b478503aa
#
_cell.length_a   1.000
_cell.length_b   1.000
_cell.length_c   1.000
_cell.angle_alpha   90.00
_cell.angle_beta   90.00
_cell.angle_gamma   90.00
#
_symmetry.space_group_name_H-M   'P 1'
#
loop_
_entity.id
_entity.type
_entity.pdbx_description
1 polymer ?
#
loop_
_entity_poly.entity_id
_entity_poly.type
_entity_poly.pdbx_seq_one_letter_code
_entity_poly.pdbx_strand_id
1 'polypeptide(L)'
;MDFDTVADELYALPRAEFVAARDRRQAEARKAGDRELAARIKKLPKPTVAADVVNRLVREHREDVEALAALGEELRETHRTGTGRPLPELTKERHRRVRELAGGIRDESFSDSAAIAVEETLNAVVADAESAAAVLSGRLDRERSTSADSATTWLLSGPEPGTRPSLRVIRSPEPPPASKGTGRPGRARQRDVAKAKKAVEEAEGRVSEAVRALEKGQRVVERAQNRVVKLRAQLREAEDAVVEAKESVTELGREQRSALAEQAGARERLQALEGG
;
A
#
# COMPACT_ATOMS: atom_id res chain seq x y z
N MET A 1 8.59 13.24 31.80
CA MET A 1 8.15 13.40 30.38
C MET A 1 8.19 12.04 29.77
N ASP A 2 7.10 11.58 29.17
CA ASP A 2 7.06 10.25 28.54
C ASP A 2 7.48 10.33 27.07
N PHE A 3 8.19 9.28 26.59
CA PHE A 3 8.70 9.22 25.21
C PHE A 3 7.57 9.23 24.17
N ASP A 4 6.50 8.47 24.46
CA ASP A 4 5.38 8.34 23.52
C ASP A 4 4.65 9.67 23.34
N THR A 5 4.42 10.40 24.43
CA THR A 5 3.86 11.77 24.40
C THR A 5 4.72 12.70 23.56
N VAL A 6 6.05 12.66 23.75
CA VAL A 6 6.97 13.52 22.97
C VAL A 6 6.97 13.13 21.50
N ALA A 7 6.93 11.85 21.19
CA ALA A 7 6.87 11.38 19.81
C ALA A 7 5.56 11.82 19.14
N ASP A 8 4.40 11.69 19.81
CA ASP A 8 3.11 12.16 19.30
C ASP A 8 3.13 13.65 18.99
N GLU A 9 3.65 14.46 19.93
CA GLU A 9 3.78 15.90 19.72
C GLU A 9 4.68 16.23 18.52
N LEU A 10 5.82 15.55 18.40
CA LEU A 10 6.77 15.81 17.30
C LEU A 10 6.21 15.45 15.93
N TYR A 11 5.58 14.27 15.81
CA TYR A 11 4.97 13.84 14.54
C TYR A 11 3.65 14.55 14.21
N ALA A 12 3.10 15.34 15.16
CA ALA A 12 1.96 16.21 14.93
C ALA A 12 2.36 17.58 14.33
N LEU A 13 3.62 17.99 14.45
CA LEU A 13 4.11 19.26 13.93
C LEU A 13 4.28 19.23 12.41
N PRO A 14 4.20 20.40 11.75
CA PRO A 14 4.59 20.52 10.35
C PRO A 14 6.02 19.97 10.14
N ARG A 15 6.21 19.21 9.06
CA ARG A 15 7.50 18.57 8.74
C ARG A 15 8.70 19.54 8.79
N ALA A 16 8.50 20.81 8.45
CA ALA A 16 9.55 21.83 8.49
C ALA A 16 10.06 22.08 9.92
N GLU A 17 9.19 22.01 10.92
CA GLU A 17 9.47 22.31 12.32
C GLU A 17 10.00 21.10 13.10
N PHE A 18 9.85 19.89 12.58
CA PHE A 18 10.17 18.63 13.26
C PHE A 18 11.57 18.62 13.87
N VAL A 19 12.61 18.98 13.11
CA VAL A 19 14.01 18.89 13.57
C VAL A 19 14.29 19.87 14.70
N ALA A 20 13.82 21.11 14.56
CA ALA A 20 14.02 22.13 15.58
C ALA A 20 13.27 21.77 16.89
N ALA A 21 12.06 21.23 16.78
CA ALA A 21 11.28 20.78 17.92
C ALA A 21 11.92 19.55 18.60
N ARG A 22 12.35 18.55 17.82
CA ARG A 22 13.07 17.38 18.32
C ARG A 22 14.30 17.77 19.12
N ASP A 23 15.13 18.67 18.59
CA ASP A 23 16.37 19.09 19.24
C ASP A 23 16.08 19.89 20.52
N ARG A 24 15.01 20.69 20.57
CA ARG A 24 14.51 21.33 21.80
C ARG A 24 14.09 20.31 22.85
N ARG A 25 13.23 19.34 22.48
CA ARG A 25 12.76 18.29 23.40
C ARG A 25 13.93 17.45 23.95
N GLN A 26 14.91 17.14 23.09
CA GLN A 26 16.14 16.47 23.50
C GLN A 26 16.92 17.28 24.55
N ALA A 27 17.06 18.61 24.36
CA ALA A 27 17.76 19.47 25.30
C ALA A 27 17.02 19.58 26.66
N GLU A 28 15.68 19.64 26.63
CA GLU A 28 14.82 19.65 27.82
C GLU A 28 14.98 18.36 28.63
N ALA A 29 14.95 17.20 27.99
CA ALA A 29 15.17 15.91 28.63
C ALA A 29 16.57 15.81 29.27
N ARG A 30 17.61 16.33 28.60
CA ARG A 30 18.96 16.41 29.16
C ARG A 30 19.03 17.31 30.40
N LYS A 31 18.38 18.48 30.37
CA LYS A 31 18.31 19.40 31.52
C LYS A 31 17.58 18.79 32.73
N ALA A 32 16.57 17.96 32.45
CA ALA A 32 15.84 17.18 33.45
C ALA A 32 16.62 15.98 34.02
N GLY A 33 17.84 15.72 33.52
CA GLY A 33 18.68 14.60 33.93
C GLY A 33 18.35 13.26 33.22
N ASP A 34 17.34 13.21 32.36
CA ASP A 34 16.92 12.01 31.66
C ASP A 34 17.72 11.83 30.35
N ARG A 35 18.90 11.26 30.48
CA ARG A 35 19.81 11.02 29.34
C ARG A 35 19.31 9.94 28.41
N GLU A 36 18.57 8.97 28.92
CA GLU A 36 18.02 7.87 28.12
C GLU A 36 16.90 8.38 27.23
N LEU A 37 15.94 9.11 27.78
CA LEU A 37 14.89 9.78 27.03
C LEU A 37 15.47 10.72 25.97
N ALA A 38 16.47 11.53 26.32
CA ALA A 38 17.12 12.43 25.37
C ALA A 38 17.78 11.68 24.20
N ALA A 39 18.38 10.52 24.47
CA ALA A 39 18.98 9.67 23.43
C ALA A 39 17.92 9.04 22.51
N ARG A 40 16.79 8.63 23.05
CA ARG A 40 15.65 8.09 22.28
C ARG A 40 15.02 9.18 21.40
N ILE A 41 14.77 10.38 21.96
CA ILE A 41 14.23 11.52 21.20
C ILE A 41 15.14 11.88 20.02
N LYS A 42 16.46 11.94 20.24
CA LYS A 42 17.43 12.26 19.20
C LYS A 42 17.39 11.28 18.02
N LYS A 43 17.03 10.02 18.24
CA LYS A 43 16.95 8.97 17.23
C LYS A 43 15.69 9.05 16.38
N LEU A 44 14.69 9.86 16.75
CA LEU A 44 13.47 10.01 15.96
C LEU A 44 13.81 10.60 14.58
N PRO A 45 13.56 9.88 13.49
CA PRO A 45 13.82 10.36 12.15
C PRO A 45 12.78 11.41 11.73
N LYS A 46 13.21 12.36 10.90
CA LYS A 46 12.28 13.31 10.28
C LYS A 46 11.38 12.56 9.30
N PRO A 47 10.05 12.74 9.36
CA PRO A 47 9.15 12.04 8.42
C PRO A 47 9.42 12.44 6.97
N THR A 48 9.23 11.50 6.04
CA THR A 48 9.14 11.81 4.60
C THR A 48 7.91 12.68 4.33
N VAL A 49 7.80 13.24 3.12
CA VAL A 49 6.61 14.04 2.76
C VAL A 49 5.35 13.18 2.81
N ALA A 50 5.41 11.97 2.25
CA ALA A 50 4.27 11.05 2.26
C ALA A 50 3.90 10.59 3.67
N ALA A 51 4.89 10.27 4.52
CA ALA A 51 4.65 9.89 5.91
C ALA A 51 4.01 11.02 6.73
N ASP A 52 4.47 12.26 6.55
CA ASP A 52 3.88 13.44 7.20
C ASP A 52 2.41 13.62 6.84
N VAL A 53 2.09 13.47 5.56
CA VAL A 53 0.72 13.53 5.05
C VAL A 53 -0.15 12.43 5.63
N VAL A 54 0.34 11.19 5.67
CA VAL A 54 -0.41 10.06 6.28
C VAL A 54 -0.60 10.27 7.77
N ASN A 55 0.41 10.76 8.49
CA ASN A 55 0.30 11.09 9.91
C ASN A 55 -0.76 12.18 10.17
N ARG A 56 -0.84 13.19 9.31
CA ARG A 56 -1.88 14.22 9.35
C ARG A 56 -3.26 13.63 9.05
N LEU A 57 -3.36 12.80 8.01
CA LEU A 57 -4.60 12.11 7.65
C LEU A 57 -5.18 11.30 8.81
N VAL A 58 -4.34 10.54 9.51
CA VAL A 58 -4.77 9.76 10.68
C VAL A 58 -5.30 10.66 11.80
N ARG A 59 -4.78 11.87 11.97
CA ARG A 59 -5.26 12.81 12.99
C ARG A 59 -6.57 13.49 12.61
N GLU A 60 -6.72 13.85 11.34
CA GLU A 60 -7.89 14.58 10.84
C GLU A 60 -9.06 13.65 10.50
N HIS A 61 -8.78 12.43 10.02
CA HIS A 61 -9.73 11.46 9.50
C HIS A 61 -9.53 10.07 10.12
N ARG A 62 -9.35 10.02 11.44
CA ARG A 62 -9.03 8.78 12.16
C ARG A 62 -10.04 7.67 11.90
N GLU A 63 -11.33 7.99 11.98
CA GLU A 63 -12.41 7.03 11.79
C GLU A 63 -12.39 6.40 10.39
N ASP A 64 -12.06 7.17 9.37
CA ASP A 64 -11.98 6.67 7.98
C ASP A 64 -10.78 5.73 7.80
N VAL A 65 -9.64 6.02 8.45
CA VAL A 65 -8.45 5.15 8.41
C VAL A 65 -8.69 3.87 9.21
N GLU A 66 -9.35 3.96 10.36
CA GLU A 66 -9.78 2.78 11.15
C GLU A 66 -10.76 1.91 10.35
N ALA A 67 -11.71 2.52 9.66
CA ALA A 67 -12.64 1.81 8.78
C ALA A 67 -11.93 1.14 7.58
N LEU A 68 -10.86 1.76 7.06
CA LEU A 68 -10.01 1.15 6.03
C LEU A 68 -9.24 -0.05 6.60
N ALA A 69 -8.71 0.04 7.81
CA ALA A 69 -8.02 -1.06 8.49
C ALA A 69 -8.97 -2.23 8.79
N ALA A 70 -10.19 -1.94 9.26
CA ALA A 70 -11.23 -2.94 9.49
C ALA A 70 -11.65 -3.66 8.19
N LEU A 71 -11.76 -2.92 7.09
CA LEU A 71 -12.01 -3.51 5.77
C LEU A 71 -10.85 -4.45 5.35
N GLY A 72 -9.62 -4.11 5.70
CA GLY A 72 -8.46 -4.98 5.48
C GLY A 72 -8.55 -6.29 6.27
N GLU A 73 -8.96 -6.21 7.53
CA GLU A 73 -9.20 -7.39 8.37
C GLU A 73 -10.29 -8.29 7.77
N GLU A 74 -11.42 -7.71 7.37
CA GLU A 74 -12.52 -8.44 6.73
C GLU A 74 -12.08 -9.11 5.43
N LEU A 75 -11.28 -8.43 4.61
CA LEU A 75 -10.71 -8.99 3.38
C LEU A 75 -9.82 -10.21 3.68
N ARG A 76 -8.93 -10.11 4.67
CA ARG A 76 -8.05 -11.20 5.08
C ARG A 76 -8.85 -12.39 5.63
N GLU A 77 -9.84 -12.11 6.48
CA GLU A 77 -10.71 -13.15 7.05
C GLU A 77 -11.56 -13.85 5.99
N THR A 78 -12.20 -13.08 5.10
CA THR A 78 -12.98 -13.64 3.99
C THR A 78 -12.13 -14.49 3.06
N HIS A 79 -10.88 -14.07 2.81
CA HIS A 79 -9.93 -14.84 2.01
C HIS A 79 -9.52 -16.15 2.71
N ARG A 80 -9.28 -16.11 4.02
CA ARG A 80 -8.87 -17.25 4.83
C ARG A 80 -9.99 -18.29 5.01
N THR A 81 -11.22 -17.84 5.21
CA THR A 81 -12.36 -18.72 5.54
C THR A 81 -13.22 -19.09 4.33
N GLY A 82 -13.16 -18.28 3.26
CA GLY A 82 -14.08 -18.40 2.14
C GLY A 82 -15.51 -17.99 2.47
N THR A 83 -15.75 -17.36 3.64
CA THR A 83 -17.06 -16.92 4.12
C THR A 83 -17.07 -15.41 4.39
N GLY A 84 -18.23 -14.77 4.25
CA GLY A 84 -18.36 -13.33 4.45
C GLY A 84 -18.88 -12.60 3.22
N ARG A 85 -18.63 -11.30 3.13
CA ARG A 85 -19.00 -10.51 1.95
C ARG A 85 -18.18 -10.94 0.72
N PRO A 86 -18.75 -10.88 -0.51
CA PRO A 86 -18.04 -11.26 -1.72
C PRO A 86 -16.74 -10.45 -1.91
N LEU A 87 -15.63 -11.12 -2.18
CA LEU A 87 -14.31 -10.48 -2.40
C LEU A 87 -14.33 -9.35 -3.45
N PRO A 88 -15.08 -9.45 -4.58
CA PRO A 88 -15.19 -8.35 -5.53
C PRO A 88 -15.80 -7.07 -4.94
N GLU A 89 -16.78 -7.19 -4.04
CA GLU A 89 -17.42 -6.05 -3.36
C GLU A 89 -16.44 -5.38 -2.39
N LEU A 90 -15.77 -6.18 -1.55
CA LEU A 90 -14.75 -5.70 -0.63
C LEU A 90 -13.60 -5.01 -1.38
N THR A 91 -13.17 -5.57 -2.51
CA THR A 91 -12.13 -4.97 -3.35
C THR A 91 -12.56 -3.64 -3.96
N LYS A 92 -13.82 -3.55 -4.42
CA LYS A 92 -14.39 -2.30 -4.94
C LYS A 92 -14.47 -1.24 -3.84
N GLU A 93 -14.90 -1.61 -2.65
CA GLU A 93 -14.96 -0.70 -1.50
C GLU A 93 -13.58 -0.23 -1.09
N ARG A 94 -12.55 -1.10 -1.05
CA ARG A 94 -11.16 -0.73 -0.82
C ARG A 94 -10.71 0.36 -1.79
N HIS A 95 -10.88 0.15 -3.09
CA HIS A 95 -10.46 1.12 -4.11
C HIS A 95 -11.20 2.46 -3.98
N ARG A 96 -12.47 2.45 -3.55
CA ARG A 96 -13.23 3.66 -3.29
C ARG A 96 -12.64 4.42 -2.11
N ARG A 97 -12.49 3.76 -0.94
CA ARG A 97 -11.98 4.39 0.29
C ARG A 97 -10.56 4.91 0.15
N VAL A 98 -9.66 4.13 -0.46
CA VAL A 98 -8.28 4.58 -0.72
C VAL A 98 -8.27 5.84 -1.58
N ARG A 99 -9.08 5.91 -2.64
CA ARG A 99 -9.18 7.10 -3.49
C ARG A 99 -9.79 8.30 -2.78
N GLU A 100 -10.81 8.11 -1.97
CA GLU A 100 -11.45 9.17 -1.18
C GLU A 100 -10.44 9.77 -0.20
N LEU A 101 -9.74 8.94 0.56
CA LEU A 101 -8.71 9.36 1.51
C LEU A 101 -7.53 10.04 0.80
N ALA A 102 -6.99 9.46 -0.26
CA ALA A 102 -5.89 10.04 -1.02
C ALA A 102 -6.31 11.33 -1.77
N GLY A 103 -7.58 11.43 -2.20
CA GLY A 103 -8.10 12.60 -2.90
C GLY A 103 -8.33 13.81 -2.01
N GLY A 104 -8.66 13.60 -0.73
CA GLY A 104 -8.87 14.68 0.25
C GLY A 104 -7.62 15.43 0.67
N ILE A 105 -6.42 14.94 0.32
CA ILE A 105 -5.14 15.45 0.80
C ILE A 105 -4.38 16.27 -0.27
N ARG A 106 -4.91 16.39 -1.48
CA ARG A 106 -4.21 17.09 -2.58
C ARG A 106 -4.12 18.57 -2.30
N ASP A 107 -2.92 18.99 -1.89
CA ASP A 107 -2.46 20.38 -1.83
C ASP A 107 -1.60 20.65 -3.08
N GLU A 108 -1.61 21.91 -3.60
CA GLU A 108 -0.86 22.30 -4.81
C GLU A 108 0.67 22.10 -4.69
N SER A 109 1.19 21.96 -3.46
CA SER A 109 2.60 21.66 -3.17
C SER A 109 2.96 20.18 -3.18
N PHE A 110 1.98 19.29 -3.47
CA PHE A 110 2.11 17.85 -3.31
C PHE A 110 2.56 17.20 -4.61
N SER A 111 3.77 16.63 -4.64
CA SER A 111 4.28 15.97 -5.85
C SER A 111 3.52 14.68 -6.17
N ASP A 112 3.41 14.34 -7.44
CA ASP A 112 2.77 13.08 -7.88
C ASP A 112 3.43 11.86 -7.24
N SER A 113 4.75 11.87 -7.03
CA SER A 113 5.46 10.79 -6.35
C SER A 113 5.04 10.63 -4.89
N ALA A 114 4.80 11.74 -4.18
CA ALA A 114 4.30 11.69 -2.81
C ALA A 114 2.84 11.20 -2.77
N ALA A 115 2.00 11.59 -3.75
CA ALA A 115 0.63 11.09 -3.88
C ALA A 115 0.60 9.56 -4.07
N ILE A 116 1.45 9.04 -4.95
CA ILE A 116 1.60 7.59 -5.16
C ILE A 116 2.04 6.89 -3.87
N ALA A 117 3.03 7.45 -3.15
CA ALA A 117 3.53 6.87 -1.90
C ALA A 117 2.47 6.86 -0.78
N VAL A 118 1.61 7.88 -0.70
CA VAL A 118 0.45 7.89 0.21
C VAL A 118 -0.54 6.80 -0.17
N GLU A 119 -0.89 6.69 -1.46
CA GLU A 119 -1.83 5.66 -1.94
C GLU A 119 -1.27 4.24 -1.70
N GLU A 120 0.02 4.02 -1.91
CA GLU A 120 0.71 2.76 -1.58
C GLU A 120 0.66 2.47 -0.07
N THR A 121 0.86 3.47 0.78
CA THR A 121 0.78 3.33 2.24
C THR A 121 -0.65 2.99 2.70
N LEU A 122 -1.68 3.61 2.13
CA LEU A 122 -3.08 3.27 2.42
C LEU A 122 -3.44 1.86 1.92
N ASN A 123 -2.90 1.42 0.79
CA ASN A 123 -3.04 0.04 0.33
C ASN A 123 -2.33 -0.95 1.26
N ALA A 124 -1.19 -0.57 1.86
CA ALA A 124 -0.49 -1.41 2.84
C ALA A 124 -1.32 -1.58 4.14
N VAL A 125 -2.08 -0.58 4.56
CA VAL A 125 -3.03 -0.69 5.70
C VAL A 125 -4.03 -1.84 5.49
N VAL A 126 -4.52 -2.00 4.26
CA VAL A 126 -5.48 -3.07 3.94
C VAL A 126 -4.81 -4.44 3.86
N ALA A 127 -3.61 -4.49 3.30
CA ALA A 127 -2.92 -5.75 3.03
C ALA A 127 -2.35 -6.40 4.30
N ASP A 128 -1.90 -5.60 5.27
CA ASP A 128 -1.11 -6.06 6.41
C ASP A 128 -1.51 -5.39 7.73
N ALA A 129 -1.73 -6.20 8.77
CA ALA A 129 -2.13 -5.72 10.10
C ALA A 129 -1.02 -4.90 10.81
N GLU A 130 0.24 -5.23 10.58
CA GLU A 130 1.37 -4.47 11.15
C GLU A 130 1.43 -3.07 10.51
N SER A 131 1.25 -2.98 9.19
CA SER A 131 1.16 -1.71 8.48
C SER A 131 -0.04 -0.89 8.95
N ALA A 132 -1.20 -1.52 9.19
CA ALA A 132 -2.36 -0.86 9.76
C ALA A 132 -2.07 -0.27 11.14
N ALA A 133 -1.48 -1.03 12.04
CA ALA A 133 -1.11 -0.58 13.38
C ALA A 133 -0.07 0.57 13.33
N ALA A 134 0.93 0.46 12.46
CA ALA A 134 1.95 1.49 12.28
C ALA A 134 1.34 2.80 11.77
N VAL A 135 0.44 2.75 10.77
CA VAL A 135 -0.26 3.93 10.24
C VAL A 135 -1.15 4.56 11.31
N LEU A 136 -1.97 3.76 12.00
CA LEU A 136 -2.88 4.23 13.05
C LEU A 136 -2.16 4.84 14.26
N SER A 137 -0.87 4.55 14.45
CA SER A 137 -0.06 5.21 15.45
C SER A 137 0.12 6.72 15.18
N GLY A 138 0.00 7.18 13.92
CA GLY A 138 0.23 8.56 13.52
C GLY A 138 1.68 9.02 13.62
N ARG A 139 2.63 8.07 13.69
CA ARG A 139 4.07 8.30 13.91
C ARG A 139 4.94 7.71 12.81
N LEU A 140 4.45 7.68 11.59
CA LEU A 140 5.24 7.19 10.46
C LEU A 140 6.43 8.11 10.19
N ASP A 141 7.60 7.51 10.05
CA ASP A 141 8.82 8.17 9.58
C ASP A 141 9.00 8.08 8.06
N ARG A 142 8.46 7.02 7.46
CA ARG A 142 8.49 6.76 6.02
C ARG A 142 7.22 6.06 5.55
N GLU A 143 6.99 6.13 4.25
CA GLU A 143 5.93 5.42 3.57
C GLU A 143 6.04 3.89 3.78
N ARG A 144 4.89 3.22 3.79
CA ARG A 144 4.78 1.76 3.77
C ARG A 144 4.38 1.31 2.37
N SER A 145 5.14 0.39 1.81
CA SER A 145 4.73 -0.33 0.59
C SER A 145 4.38 -1.76 0.95
N THR A 146 3.37 -2.30 0.29
CA THR A 146 3.16 -3.75 0.33
C THR A 146 4.38 -4.39 -0.31
N SER A 147 5.14 -5.19 0.44
CA SER A 147 6.20 -5.99 -0.16
C SER A 147 5.57 -6.88 -1.25
N ALA A 148 6.27 -7.03 -2.38
CA ALA A 148 5.79 -7.91 -3.45
C ALA A 148 5.48 -9.31 -2.94
N ASP A 149 6.18 -9.78 -1.90
CA ASP A 149 5.93 -11.04 -1.22
C ASP A 149 4.60 -11.05 -0.44
N SER A 150 4.25 -9.97 0.26
CA SER A 150 2.99 -9.90 1.00
C SER A 150 1.79 -9.79 0.05
N ALA A 151 1.88 -8.97 -1.01
CA ALA A 151 0.82 -8.84 -2.00
C ALA A 151 0.64 -10.13 -2.81
N THR A 152 1.74 -10.81 -3.17
CA THR A 152 1.72 -12.05 -3.95
C THR A 152 1.30 -13.22 -3.06
N THR A 153 1.79 -13.29 -1.84
CA THR A 153 1.38 -14.30 -0.84
C THR A 153 -0.10 -14.15 -0.52
N TRP A 154 -0.59 -12.93 -0.34
CA TRP A 154 -2.00 -12.66 -0.06
C TRP A 154 -2.92 -12.96 -1.25
N LEU A 155 -2.49 -12.68 -2.50
CA LEU A 155 -3.26 -12.97 -3.71
C LEU A 155 -3.19 -14.46 -4.13
N LEU A 156 -2.10 -15.15 -3.79
CA LEU A 156 -1.83 -16.54 -4.19
C LEU A 156 -2.05 -17.54 -3.05
N SER A 157 -2.10 -17.10 -1.80
CA SER A 157 -2.51 -17.93 -0.69
C SER A 157 -4.01 -18.14 -0.78
N GLY A 158 -4.41 -19.14 -1.52
CA GLY A 158 -5.70 -19.78 -1.30
C GLY A 158 -5.80 -20.18 0.18
N PRO A 159 -7.00 -20.53 0.67
CA PRO A 159 -7.20 -20.85 2.08
C PRO A 159 -6.11 -21.82 2.52
N GLU A 160 -5.37 -21.43 3.57
CA GLU A 160 -4.27 -22.24 4.14
C GLU A 160 -4.72 -23.69 4.26
N PRO A 161 -3.92 -24.68 3.80
CA PRO A 161 -4.27 -26.10 3.92
C PRO A 161 -4.27 -26.60 5.37
N GLY A 162 -4.26 -25.71 6.35
CA GLY A 162 -4.13 -25.98 7.77
C GLY A 162 -5.43 -26.20 8.53
N THR A 163 -6.57 -25.84 8.01
CA THR A 163 -7.88 -26.21 8.56
C THR A 163 -8.63 -27.11 7.60
N ARG A 164 -8.06 -28.27 7.35
CA ARG A 164 -8.94 -29.40 7.03
C ARG A 164 -9.89 -29.48 8.22
N PRO A 165 -11.22 -29.33 8.02
CA PRO A 165 -12.13 -29.74 9.06
C PRO A 165 -11.68 -31.15 9.41
N SER A 166 -11.26 -31.36 10.64
CA SER A 166 -10.92 -32.70 11.11
C SER A 166 -12.14 -33.53 10.73
N LEU A 167 -11.97 -34.38 9.75
CA LEU A 167 -12.94 -35.41 9.47
C LEU A 167 -13.08 -36.13 10.81
N ARG A 168 -14.07 -35.67 11.58
CA ARG A 168 -14.52 -36.40 12.72
C ARG A 168 -14.85 -37.77 12.15
N VAL A 169 -13.97 -38.72 12.40
CA VAL A 169 -14.25 -40.10 12.08
C VAL A 169 -15.51 -40.40 12.86
N ILE A 170 -16.64 -40.25 12.18
CA ILE A 170 -17.89 -40.79 12.67
C ILE A 170 -17.57 -42.30 12.67
N ARG A 171 -17.20 -42.79 13.84
CA ARG A 171 -17.20 -44.23 14.05
C ARG A 171 -18.54 -44.71 13.48
N SER A 172 -18.47 -45.44 12.40
CA SER A 172 -19.64 -46.10 11.85
C SER A 172 -20.31 -46.82 13.03
N PRO A 173 -21.61 -46.57 13.27
CA PRO A 173 -22.31 -47.36 14.28
C PRO A 173 -22.12 -48.81 13.89
N GLU A 174 -21.77 -49.59 14.90
CA GLU A 174 -21.63 -51.05 14.83
C GLU A 174 -22.81 -51.60 14.05
N PRO A 175 -22.62 -52.44 13.02
CA PRO A 175 -23.69 -52.94 12.20
C PRO A 175 -24.67 -53.72 13.08
N PRO A 176 -25.99 -53.41 12.99
CA PRO A 176 -26.96 -54.23 13.69
C PRO A 176 -26.87 -55.69 13.22
N PRO A 177 -27.15 -56.67 14.10
CA PRO A 177 -26.99 -58.09 13.78
C PRO A 177 -27.80 -58.44 12.53
N ALA A 178 -27.17 -59.19 11.64
CA ALA A 178 -27.66 -59.53 10.33
C ALA A 178 -29.09 -60.11 10.31
N SER A 179 -30.03 -59.31 9.89
CA SER A 179 -31.32 -59.81 9.42
C SER A 179 -31.15 -60.39 8.03
N LYS A 180 -31.39 -61.65 7.88
CA LYS A 180 -31.42 -62.39 6.59
C LYS A 180 -32.57 -61.90 5.73
N GLY A 181 -32.30 -60.80 4.97
CA GLY A 181 -33.19 -60.28 3.93
C GLY A 181 -32.58 -60.56 2.55
N THR A 182 -33.14 -61.54 1.88
CA THR A 182 -32.84 -61.92 0.47
C THR A 182 -33.32 -60.84 -0.47
N GLY A 183 -32.44 -59.89 -0.84
CA GLY A 183 -32.77 -58.86 -1.86
C GLY A 183 -31.47 -58.23 -2.41
N ARG A 184 -31.10 -58.63 -3.64
CA ARG A 184 -30.03 -58.15 -4.52
C ARG A 184 -29.32 -56.87 -4.14
N PRO A 185 -28.16 -56.90 -3.46
CA PRO A 185 -27.37 -55.71 -3.07
C PRO A 185 -26.61 -55.04 -4.24
N GLY A 186 -26.59 -55.65 -5.43
CA GLY A 186 -25.75 -55.22 -6.54
C GLY A 186 -26.19 -53.92 -7.23
N ARG A 187 -27.50 -53.71 -7.40
CA ARG A 187 -28.02 -52.60 -8.22
C ARG A 187 -28.00 -51.25 -7.50
N ALA A 188 -28.25 -51.18 -6.19
CA ALA A 188 -28.17 -49.96 -5.39
C ALA A 188 -26.73 -49.48 -5.33
N ARG A 189 -25.80 -50.38 -4.99
CA ARG A 189 -24.35 -50.09 -4.92
C ARG A 189 -23.76 -49.65 -6.27
N GLN A 190 -24.23 -50.24 -7.37
CA GLN A 190 -23.83 -49.82 -8.73
C GLN A 190 -24.33 -48.43 -9.09
N ARG A 191 -25.53 -48.03 -8.66
CA ARG A 191 -26.05 -46.65 -8.83
C ARG A 191 -25.28 -45.63 -8.02
N ASP A 192 -24.91 -45.96 -6.77
CA ASP A 192 -24.13 -45.07 -5.91
C ASP A 192 -22.72 -44.90 -6.48
N VAL A 193 -22.08 -45.94 -6.97
CA VAL A 193 -20.76 -45.87 -7.64
C VAL A 193 -20.85 -45.05 -8.91
N ALA A 194 -21.89 -45.20 -9.71
CA ALA A 194 -22.08 -44.40 -10.93
C ALA A 194 -22.29 -42.93 -10.63
N LYS A 195 -23.07 -42.63 -9.58
CA LYS A 195 -23.29 -41.24 -9.09
C LYS A 195 -21.99 -40.61 -8.56
N ALA A 196 -21.19 -41.36 -7.80
CA ALA A 196 -19.91 -40.91 -7.29
C ALA A 196 -18.89 -40.65 -8.44
N LYS A 197 -18.83 -41.53 -9.44
CA LYS A 197 -18.00 -41.31 -10.63
C LYS A 197 -18.37 -40.04 -11.39
N LYS A 198 -19.67 -39.79 -11.60
CA LYS A 198 -20.14 -38.57 -12.25
C LYS A 198 -19.80 -37.32 -11.44
N ALA A 199 -19.91 -37.37 -10.12
CA ALA A 199 -19.51 -36.27 -9.25
C ALA A 199 -18.00 -35.98 -9.29
N VAL A 200 -17.17 -37.01 -9.42
CA VAL A 200 -15.71 -36.87 -9.62
C VAL A 200 -15.42 -36.20 -10.98
N GLU A 201 -16.02 -36.67 -12.08
CA GLU A 201 -15.83 -36.09 -13.41
C GLU A 201 -16.26 -34.60 -13.45
N GLU A 202 -17.40 -34.27 -12.80
CA GLU A 202 -17.85 -32.88 -12.69
C GLU A 202 -16.90 -32.02 -11.84
N ALA A 203 -16.32 -32.59 -10.78
CA ALA A 203 -15.32 -31.91 -9.96
C ALA A 203 -14.00 -31.69 -10.71
N GLU A 204 -13.52 -32.69 -11.44
CA GLU A 204 -12.33 -32.60 -12.29
C GLU A 204 -12.52 -31.55 -13.41
N GLY A 205 -13.70 -31.47 -14.00
CA GLY A 205 -14.07 -30.45 -14.98
C GLY A 205 -13.94 -29.04 -14.37
N ARG A 206 -14.52 -28.83 -13.19
CA ARG A 206 -14.41 -27.54 -12.48
C ARG A 206 -12.97 -27.17 -12.11
N VAL A 207 -12.16 -28.13 -11.68
CA VAL A 207 -10.74 -27.92 -11.41
C VAL A 207 -10.01 -27.50 -12.69
N SER A 208 -10.26 -28.18 -13.81
CA SER A 208 -9.65 -27.84 -15.09
C SER A 208 -10.02 -26.42 -15.57
N GLU A 209 -11.28 -26.02 -15.41
CA GLU A 209 -11.73 -24.66 -15.73
C GLU A 209 -11.08 -23.60 -14.80
N ALA A 210 -10.98 -23.88 -13.51
CA ALA A 210 -10.34 -23.00 -12.54
C ALA A 210 -8.85 -22.81 -12.83
N VAL A 211 -8.14 -23.89 -13.20
CA VAL A 211 -6.73 -23.81 -13.61
C VAL A 211 -6.55 -22.92 -14.85
N ARG A 212 -7.40 -23.12 -15.88
CA ARG A 212 -7.34 -22.26 -17.09
C ARG A 212 -7.65 -20.79 -16.79
N ALA A 213 -8.59 -20.53 -15.89
CA ALA A 213 -8.91 -19.18 -15.47
C ALA A 213 -7.74 -18.53 -14.71
N LEU A 214 -7.08 -19.28 -13.83
CA LEU A 214 -5.88 -18.85 -13.09
C LEU A 214 -4.74 -18.51 -14.05
N GLU A 215 -4.40 -19.39 -14.99
CA GLU A 215 -3.36 -19.13 -16.00
C GLU A 215 -3.65 -17.87 -16.82
N LYS A 216 -4.91 -17.68 -17.22
CA LYS A 216 -5.32 -16.46 -17.93
C LYS A 216 -5.14 -15.21 -17.06
N GLY A 217 -5.49 -15.29 -15.78
CA GLY A 217 -5.28 -14.23 -14.81
C GLY A 217 -3.80 -13.89 -14.64
N GLN A 218 -2.96 -14.89 -14.47
CA GLN A 218 -1.50 -14.73 -14.35
C GLN A 218 -0.89 -14.02 -15.57
N ARG A 219 -1.29 -14.38 -16.78
CA ARG A 219 -0.84 -13.69 -18.01
C ARG A 219 -1.30 -12.23 -18.09
N VAL A 220 -2.44 -11.88 -17.50
CA VAL A 220 -2.90 -10.48 -17.41
C VAL A 220 -2.03 -9.70 -16.43
N VAL A 221 -1.75 -10.28 -15.27
CA VAL A 221 -0.86 -9.66 -14.26
C VAL A 221 0.53 -9.43 -14.82
N GLU A 222 1.14 -10.43 -15.45
CA GLU A 222 2.47 -10.32 -16.06
C GLU A 222 2.53 -9.18 -17.10
N ARG A 223 1.52 -9.10 -17.98
CA ARG A 223 1.43 -8.01 -18.97
C ARG A 223 1.30 -6.63 -18.29
N ALA A 224 0.52 -6.54 -17.22
CA ALA A 224 0.37 -5.31 -16.47
C ALA A 224 1.68 -4.90 -15.77
N GLN A 225 2.40 -5.84 -15.18
CA GLN A 225 3.71 -5.61 -14.56
C GLN A 225 4.73 -5.13 -15.59
N ASN A 226 4.82 -5.77 -16.76
CA ASN A 226 5.71 -5.37 -17.85
C ASN A 226 5.37 -3.96 -18.35
N ARG A 227 4.09 -3.59 -18.39
CA ARG A 227 3.65 -2.24 -18.74
C ARG A 227 4.10 -1.21 -17.68
N VAL A 228 3.99 -1.54 -16.40
CA VAL A 228 4.46 -0.68 -15.31
C VAL A 228 5.96 -0.44 -15.41
N VAL A 229 6.76 -1.47 -15.66
CA VAL A 229 8.22 -1.34 -15.86
C VAL A 229 8.53 -0.40 -17.03
N LYS A 230 7.83 -0.56 -18.16
CA LYS A 230 8.02 0.30 -19.34
C LYS A 230 7.64 1.75 -19.06
N LEU A 231 6.51 1.99 -18.38
CA LEU A 231 6.08 3.33 -18.03
C LEU A 231 7.02 4.01 -17.05
N ARG A 232 7.58 3.28 -16.09
CA ARG A 232 8.59 3.81 -15.17
C ARG A 232 9.88 4.21 -15.89
N ALA A 233 10.30 3.46 -16.92
CA ALA A 233 11.44 3.83 -17.74
C ALA A 233 11.17 5.12 -18.54
N GLN A 234 10.01 5.22 -19.17
CA GLN A 234 9.59 6.43 -19.89
C GLN A 234 9.47 7.65 -18.97
N LEU A 235 8.98 7.46 -17.74
CA LEU A 235 8.90 8.53 -16.75
C LEU A 235 10.29 9.08 -16.42
N ARG A 236 11.29 8.20 -16.16
CA ARG A 236 12.67 8.63 -15.89
C ARG A 236 13.26 9.40 -17.04
N GLU A 237 13.08 8.92 -18.26
CA GLU A 237 13.56 9.61 -19.47
C GLU A 237 12.94 11.01 -19.60
N ALA A 238 11.65 11.15 -19.30
CA ALA A 238 10.98 12.44 -19.31
C ALA A 238 11.45 13.36 -18.16
N GLU A 239 11.72 12.82 -16.97
CA GLU A 239 12.27 13.57 -15.83
C GLU A 239 13.67 14.09 -16.15
N ASP A 240 14.54 13.26 -16.77
CA ASP A 240 15.87 13.64 -17.20
C ASP A 240 15.81 14.77 -18.27
N ALA A 241 14.92 14.65 -19.24
CA ALA A 241 14.70 15.69 -20.25
C ALA A 241 14.22 17.02 -19.64
N VAL A 242 13.39 16.99 -18.60
CA VAL A 242 12.96 18.19 -17.86
C VAL A 242 14.14 18.83 -17.12
N VAL A 243 15.04 18.04 -16.55
CA VAL A 243 16.26 18.58 -15.90
C VAL A 243 17.14 19.28 -16.92
N GLU A 244 17.42 18.64 -18.04
CA GLU A 244 18.24 19.21 -19.13
C GLU A 244 17.63 20.50 -19.70
N ALA A 245 16.33 20.52 -19.91
CA ALA A 245 15.62 21.73 -20.37
C ALA A 245 15.72 22.89 -19.35
N LYS A 246 15.63 22.61 -18.05
CA LYS A 246 15.79 23.62 -16.99
C LYS A 246 17.21 24.20 -16.95
N GLU A 247 18.22 23.37 -17.14
CA GLU A 247 19.61 23.80 -17.22
C GLU A 247 19.82 24.72 -18.44
N SER A 248 19.31 24.33 -19.60
CA SER A 248 19.34 25.14 -20.82
C SER A 248 18.65 26.49 -20.65
N VAL A 249 17.46 26.52 -20.05
CA VAL A 249 16.75 27.79 -19.74
C VAL A 249 17.56 28.66 -18.79
N THR A 250 18.26 28.08 -17.83
CA THR A 250 19.11 28.81 -16.88
C THR A 250 20.29 29.46 -17.61
N GLU A 251 20.91 28.75 -18.54
CA GLU A 251 22.03 29.22 -19.34
C GLU A 251 21.62 30.35 -20.29
N LEU A 252 20.53 30.15 -21.04
CA LEU A 252 19.94 31.19 -21.89
C LEU A 252 19.56 32.46 -21.10
N GLY A 253 19.08 32.29 -19.87
CA GLY A 253 18.79 33.40 -18.97
C GLY A 253 20.03 34.18 -18.51
N ARG A 254 21.20 33.53 -18.42
CA ARG A 254 22.49 34.19 -18.16
C ARG A 254 22.96 34.98 -19.39
N GLU A 255 22.91 34.36 -20.57
CA GLU A 255 23.24 35.01 -21.82
C GLU A 255 22.37 36.23 -22.09
N GLN A 256 21.07 36.12 -21.87
CA GLN A 256 20.16 37.24 -22.00
C GLN A 256 20.54 38.43 -21.09
N ARG A 257 20.86 38.14 -19.82
CA ARG A 257 21.31 39.20 -18.89
C ARG A 257 22.59 39.87 -19.32
N SER A 258 23.56 39.11 -19.83
CA SER A 258 24.81 39.63 -20.37
C SER A 258 24.58 40.55 -21.58
N ALA A 259 23.75 40.11 -22.53
CA ALA A 259 23.39 40.90 -23.70
C ALA A 259 22.65 42.22 -23.34
N LEU A 260 21.78 42.17 -22.34
CA LEU A 260 21.09 43.35 -21.82
C LEU A 260 22.06 44.33 -21.15
N ALA A 261 23.02 43.85 -20.40
CA ALA A 261 24.08 44.70 -19.80
C ALA A 261 24.96 45.36 -20.87
N GLU A 262 25.35 44.61 -21.87
CA GLU A 262 26.12 45.13 -23.02
C GLU A 262 25.34 46.21 -23.80
N GLN A 263 24.02 45.97 -24.03
CA GLN A 263 23.13 46.94 -24.67
C GLN A 263 23.00 48.22 -23.84
N ALA A 264 22.83 48.10 -22.51
CA ALA A 264 22.78 49.28 -21.64
C ALA A 264 24.07 50.11 -21.70
N GLY A 265 25.25 49.46 -21.58
CA GLY A 265 26.52 50.13 -21.66
C GLY A 265 26.81 50.73 -23.04
N ALA A 266 26.27 50.16 -24.13
CA ALA A 266 26.38 50.75 -25.46
C ALA A 266 25.49 51.99 -25.61
N ARG A 267 24.27 51.99 -25.01
CA ARG A 267 23.39 53.15 -24.98
C ARG A 267 23.97 54.32 -24.19
N GLU A 268 24.54 54.03 -23.02
CA GLU A 268 25.21 55.09 -22.22
C GLU A 268 26.38 55.74 -22.99
N ARG A 269 27.18 54.92 -23.67
CA ARG A 269 28.27 55.45 -24.53
C ARG A 269 27.76 56.31 -25.69
N LEU A 270 26.68 55.89 -26.33
CA LEU A 270 26.05 56.69 -27.41
C LEU A 270 25.53 58.03 -26.85
N GLN A 271 24.82 58.04 -25.74
CA GLN A 271 24.35 59.27 -25.10
C GLN A 271 25.47 60.23 -24.72
N ALA A 272 26.59 59.70 -24.21
CA ALA A 272 27.73 60.52 -23.89
C ALA A 272 28.41 61.17 -25.12
N LEU A 273 28.33 60.49 -26.29
CA LEU A 273 28.84 61.04 -27.57
C LEU A 273 27.88 62.05 -28.21
N GLU A 274 26.59 61.93 -28.00
CA GLU A 274 25.55 62.88 -28.53
C GLU A 274 25.37 64.11 -27.68
N GLY A 275 25.78 64.11 -26.39
CA GLY A 275 25.64 65.22 -25.45
C GLY A 275 26.88 66.08 -25.25
N GLY A 276 28.03 65.79 -25.91
CA GLY A 276 29.26 66.59 -25.92
C GLY A 276 29.45 67.30 -27.25
#